data_ed410c36365a944b53f940e364e43a2a
#
_entry.id   ed410c36365a944b53f940e364e43a2a
#
_cell.length_a   1.000
_cell.length_b   1.000
_cell.length_c   1.000
_cell.angle_alpha   90.00
_cell.angle_beta   90.00
_cell.angle_gamma   90.00
#
_symmetry.space_group_name_H-M   'P 1'
#
loop_
_entity.id
_entity.type
_entity.pdbx_description
1 polymer ?
#
loop_
_entity_poly.entity_id
_entity_poly.type
_entity_poly.pdbx_seq_one_letter_code
_entity_poly.pdbx_strand_id
1 'polypeptide(L)'
;YALTTKMASMGLSFVSKSGVVDIAQPVVQRLAQTTEELVRLAIVDGERLTLVAKAQGARSGLLYDPDMGIDLRLSCSAAGQAWLMTLPEDAAIAYVTRQGMGQPKHFGPNAPTSFKALLKLLDEHRKRRWSVIEEAYAPGMSSMAAPVQRQGEPATGVLVIAGPSARLTASRMQQFGPALLAAAAELAATGQASALLKSANVGTWGNVPEKAAGRRRAG
;
A
#
# COMPACT_ATOMS: atom_id res chain seq x y z
N TYR A 1 -2.98 14.89 25.93
CA TYR A 1 -2.48 15.72 24.82
C TYR A 1 -3.51 15.64 23.68
N ALA A 2 -3.98 16.81 23.17
CA ALA A 2 -4.84 16.87 21.99
C ALA A 2 -3.99 17.21 20.77
N LEU A 3 -4.23 16.47 19.66
CA LEU A 3 -3.64 16.81 18.37
C LEU A 3 -4.24 18.14 17.89
N THR A 4 -3.39 19.08 17.49
CA THR A 4 -3.83 20.39 17.00
C THR A 4 -4.01 20.37 15.49
N THR A 5 -4.84 21.26 14.96
CA THR A 5 -5.01 21.48 13.51
C THR A 5 -3.70 21.81 12.78
N LYS A 6 -2.68 22.29 13.50
CA LYS A 6 -1.35 22.53 12.96
C LYS A 6 -0.69 21.25 12.43
N MET A 7 -0.85 20.11 13.13
CA MET A 7 -0.31 18.83 12.67
C MET A 7 -1.04 18.35 11.40
N ALA A 8 -2.37 18.50 11.36
CA ALA A 8 -3.14 18.20 10.15
C ALA A 8 -2.69 19.10 8.97
N SER A 9 -2.50 20.40 9.20
CA SER A 9 -2.01 21.34 8.18
C SER A 9 -0.62 20.98 7.65
N MET A 10 0.29 20.53 8.51
CA MET A 10 1.62 20.08 8.09
C MET A 10 1.52 18.82 7.21
N GLY A 11 0.71 17.83 7.58
CA GLY A 11 0.49 16.63 6.78
C GLY A 11 -0.15 16.94 5.41
N LEU A 12 -1.18 17.77 5.38
CA LEU A 12 -1.82 18.22 4.13
C LEU A 12 -0.86 18.99 3.23
N SER A 13 -0.03 19.88 3.80
CA SER A 13 0.99 20.62 3.05
C SER A 13 2.04 19.69 2.45
N PHE A 14 2.48 18.67 3.18
CA PHE A 14 3.42 17.68 2.69
C PHE A 14 2.85 16.88 1.52
N VAL A 15 1.64 16.35 1.67
CA VAL A 15 0.96 15.57 0.62
C VAL A 15 0.70 16.44 -0.61
N SER A 16 0.20 17.67 -0.45
CA SER A 16 -0.05 18.60 -1.56
C SER A 16 1.23 18.95 -2.33
N LYS A 17 2.31 19.29 -1.62
CA LYS A 17 3.60 19.62 -2.26
C LYS A 17 4.25 18.44 -2.98
N SER A 18 3.90 17.22 -2.61
CA SER A 18 4.44 16.02 -3.25
C SER A 18 3.88 15.78 -4.65
N GLY A 19 2.74 16.38 -5.01
CA GLY A 19 2.01 16.16 -6.26
C GLY A 19 1.40 14.76 -6.40
N VAL A 20 1.51 13.91 -5.37
CA VAL A 20 1.05 12.51 -5.46
C VAL A 20 -0.46 12.41 -5.65
N VAL A 21 -1.22 13.28 -4.97
CA VAL A 21 -2.69 13.27 -5.06
C VAL A 21 -3.15 13.69 -6.46
N ASP A 22 -2.56 14.74 -7.02
CA ASP A 22 -2.93 15.25 -8.34
C ASP A 22 -2.72 14.21 -9.45
N ILE A 23 -1.63 13.42 -9.33
CA ILE A 23 -1.32 12.34 -10.28
C ILE A 23 -2.21 11.12 -10.02
N ALA A 24 -2.39 10.74 -8.76
CA ALA A 24 -3.05 9.49 -8.40
C ALA A 24 -4.58 9.58 -8.43
N GLN A 25 -5.16 10.73 -8.06
CA GLN A 25 -6.60 10.84 -7.87
C GLN A 25 -7.42 10.50 -9.13
N PRO A 26 -7.05 10.93 -10.35
CA PRO A 26 -7.77 10.56 -11.58
C PRO A 26 -7.76 9.03 -11.81
N VAL A 27 -6.63 8.37 -11.57
CA VAL A 27 -6.47 6.92 -11.76
C VAL A 27 -7.30 6.16 -10.73
N VAL A 28 -7.20 6.55 -9.45
CA VAL A 28 -7.92 5.96 -8.32
C VAL A 28 -9.44 6.11 -8.52
N GLN A 29 -9.91 7.29 -8.93
CA GLN A 29 -11.32 7.56 -9.23
C GLN A 29 -11.85 6.69 -10.38
N ARG A 30 -11.13 6.63 -11.49
CA ARG A 30 -11.53 5.84 -12.66
C ARG A 30 -11.63 4.35 -12.30
N LEU A 31 -10.64 3.81 -11.58
CA LEU A 31 -10.67 2.41 -11.13
C LEU A 31 -11.82 2.16 -10.15
N ALA A 32 -12.09 3.09 -9.21
CA ALA A 32 -13.21 2.98 -8.29
C ALA A 32 -14.57 2.97 -9.01
N GLN A 33 -14.75 3.82 -10.02
CA GLN A 33 -15.95 3.83 -10.86
C GLN A 33 -16.13 2.51 -11.64
N THR A 34 -15.03 1.95 -12.16
CA THR A 34 -15.05 0.69 -12.93
C THR A 34 -15.38 -0.51 -12.03
N THR A 35 -14.87 -0.53 -10.81
CA THR A 35 -15.01 -1.67 -9.90
C THR A 35 -16.22 -1.56 -8.97
N GLU A 36 -16.76 -0.34 -8.82
CA GLU A 36 -17.81 0.00 -7.85
C GLU A 36 -17.42 -0.32 -6.40
N GLU A 37 -16.12 -0.26 -6.11
CA GLU A 37 -15.56 -0.55 -4.80
C GLU A 37 -14.62 0.58 -4.32
N LEU A 38 -14.20 0.50 -3.06
CA LEU A 38 -13.18 1.39 -2.52
C LEU A 38 -11.84 1.12 -3.18
N VAL A 39 -11.23 2.14 -3.77
CA VAL A 39 -9.86 2.10 -4.28
C VAL A 39 -8.97 3.02 -3.47
N ARG A 40 -7.78 2.55 -3.12
CA ARG A 40 -6.79 3.32 -2.35
C ARG A 40 -5.40 3.15 -2.93
N LEU A 41 -4.58 4.21 -2.85
CA LEU A 41 -3.15 4.15 -3.13
C LEU A 41 -2.39 4.27 -1.82
N ALA A 42 -1.51 3.32 -1.57
CA ALA A 42 -0.47 3.41 -0.54
C ALA A 42 0.89 3.67 -1.20
N ILE A 43 1.75 4.46 -0.57
CA ILE A 43 3.17 4.60 -0.92
C ILE A 43 4.03 3.77 0.01
N VAL A 44 5.16 3.30 -0.50
CA VAL A 44 6.20 2.65 0.30
C VAL A 44 7.04 3.73 0.96
N ASP A 45 7.01 3.78 2.28
CA ASP A 45 7.80 4.71 3.10
C ASP A 45 8.63 3.93 4.12
N GLY A 46 9.89 3.70 3.78
CA GLY A 46 10.77 2.82 4.56
C GLY A 46 10.21 1.41 4.65
N GLU A 47 9.81 0.99 5.84
CA GLU A 47 9.28 -0.34 6.14
C GLU A 47 7.75 -0.38 6.25
N ARG A 48 7.06 0.70 5.84
CA ARG A 48 5.62 0.86 6.01
C ARG A 48 4.94 1.23 4.69
N LEU A 49 3.64 1.04 4.70
CA LEU A 49 2.75 1.49 3.64
C LEU A 49 1.87 2.60 4.19
N THR A 50 1.95 3.78 3.58
CA THR A 50 1.17 4.96 3.98
C THR A 50 0.12 5.27 2.91
N LEU A 51 -1.17 5.26 3.29
CA LEU A 51 -2.27 5.60 2.40
C LEU A 51 -2.26 7.10 2.08
N VAL A 52 -2.29 7.46 0.79
CA VAL A 52 -2.19 8.86 0.33
C VAL A 52 -3.34 9.31 -0.55
N ALA A 53 -4.07 8.40 -1.18
CA ALA A 53 -5.23 8.72 -2.00
C ALA A 53 -6.30 7.64 -1.86
N LYS A 54 -7.57 8.04 -2.00
CA LYS A 54 -8.71 7.13 -2.03
C LYS A 54 -9.82 7.63 -2.95
N ALA A 55 -10.62 6.70 -3.47
CA ALA A 55 -11.92 6.98 -4.07
C ALA A 55 -12.91 5.87 -3.73
N GLN A 56 -14.13 6.25 -3.35
CA GLN A 56 -15.23 5.32 -3.12
C GLN A 56 -16.05 5.17 -4.41
N GLY A 57 -16.09 3.95 -4.94
CA GLY A 57 -16.88 3.62 -6.14
C GLY A 57 -18.29 3.13 -5.83
N ALA A 58 -18.51 2.51 -4.67
CA ALA A 58 -19.83 2.02 -4.28
C ALA A 58 -20.77 3.20 -3.96
N ARG A 59 -21.97 3.16 -4.55
CA ARG A 59 -22.98 4.23 -4.42
C ARG A 59 -24.11 3.88 -3.47
N SER A 60 -24.25 2.61 -3.11
CA SER A 60 -25.31 2.09 -2.26
C SER A 60 -24.91 0.80 -1.56
N GLY A 61 -25.68 0.39 -0.58
CA GLY A 61 -25.46 -0.82 0.20
C GLY A 61 -24.38 -0.64 1.26
N LEU A 62 -23.74 -1.74 1.67
CA LEU A 62 -22.68 -1.73 2.67
C LEU A 62 -21.42 -1.06 2.11
N LEU A 63 -21.04 0.08 2.68
CA LEU A 63 -19.82 0.81 2.32
C LEU A 63 -18.68 0.38 3.26
N TYR A 64 -17.55 0.02 2.67
CA TYR A 64 -16.30 -0.17 3.38
C TYR A 64 -15.44 1.08 3.18
N ASP A 65 -15.25 1.86 4.21
CA ASP A 65 -14.44 3.09 4.15
C ASP A 65 -13.67 3.31 5.46
N PRO A 66 -12.66 2.47 5.75
CA PRO A 66 -11.84 2.64 6.94
C PRO A 66 -10.97 3.89 6.84
N ASP A 67 -10.51 4.38 8.01
CA ASP A 67 -9.64 5.53 8.12
C ASP A 67 -8.37 5.40 7.27
N MET A 68 -7.88 6.54 6.74
CA MET A 68 -6.64 6.60 5.96
C MET A 68 -5.39 6.43 6.82
N GLY A 69 -5.49 6.69 8.13
CA GLY A 69 -4.37 6.56 9.09
C GLY A 69 -4.16 5.16 9.65
N ILE A 70 -4.79 4.12 9.09
CA ILE A 70 -4.63 2.74 9.58
C ILE A 70 -3.22 2.20 9.32
N ASP A 71 -2.69 1.44 10.28
CA ASP A 71 -1.44 0.68 10.11
C ASP A 71 -1.74 -0.60 9.31
N LEU A 72 -1.31 -0.63 8.06
CA LEU A 72 -1.51 -1.77 7.17
C LEU A 72 -0.60 -2.93 7.59
N ARG A 73 -1.19 -3.98 8.19
CA ARG A 73 -0.45 -5.20 8.57
C ARG A 73 0.04 -5.93 7.32
N LEU A 74 1.36 -6.02 7.15
CA LEU A 74 1.97 -6.53 5.92
C LEU A 74 1.58 -7.98 5.62
N SER A 75 1.51 -8.82 6.66
CA SER A 75 1.26 -10.26 6.49
C SER A 75 -0.17 -10.61 6.06
N CYS A 76 -1.19 -9.82 6.42
CA CYS A 76 -2.59 -10.17 6.20
C CYS A 76 -3.39 -9.13 5.40
N SER A 77 -2.80 -7.98 5.00
CA SER A 77 -3.44 -7.04 4.09
C SER A 77 -3.06 -7.30 2.62
N ALA A 78 -3.98 -7.04 1.68
CA ALA A 78 -3.66 -7.14 0.26
C ALA A 78 -2.51 -6.20 -0.12
N ALA A 79 -2.52 -4.97 0.39
CA ALA A 79 -1.45 -4.01 0.17
C ALA A 79 -0.08 -4.55 0.62
N GLY A 80 -0.02 -5.09 1.84
CA GLY A 80 1.20 -5.66 2.39
C GLY A 80 1.71 -6.83 1.56
N GLN A 81 0.84 -7.79 1.24
CA GLN A 81 1.22 -8.95 0.43
C GLN A 81 1.61 -8.56 -1.01
N ALA A 82 0.97 -7.55 -1.60
CA ALA A 82 1.36 -7.03 -2.92
C ALA A 82 2.75 -6.37 -2.91
N TRP A 83 3.12 -5.70 -1.83
CA TRP A 83 4.47 -5.19 -1.68
C TRP A 83 5.47 -6.29 -1.38
N LEU A 84 5.19 -7.16 -0.40
CA LEU A 84 6.08 -8.25 0.00
C LEU A 84 6.42 -9.20 -1.17
N MET A 85 5.48 -9.47 -2.08
CA MET A 85 5.75 -10.33 -3.24
C MET A 85 6.78 -9.75 -4.21
N THR A 86 7.07 -8.43 -4.16
CA THR A 86 8.09 -7.77 -4.99
C THR A 86 9.50 -7.85 -4.39
N LEU A 87 9.61 -8.29 -3.15
CA LEU A 87 10.86 -8.36 -2.40
C LEU A 87 11.48 -9.75 -2.46
N PRO A 88 12.81 -9.88 -2.25
CA PRO A 88 13.43 -11.14 -1.87
C PRO A 88 12.79 -11.74 -0.61
N GLU A 89 12.80 -13.06 -0.50
CA GLU A 89 12.11 -13.77 0.58
C GLU A 89 12.64 -13.38 1.98
N ASP A 90 13.94 -13.26 2.12
CA ASP A 90 14.62 -12.84 3.36
C ASP A 90 14.20 -11.42 3.81
N ALA A 91 14.10 -10.49 2.86
CA ALA A 91 13.62 -9.15 3.13
C ALA A 91 12.15 -9.14 3.54
N ALA A 92 11.29 -9.91 2.86
CA ALA A 92 9.88 -10.03 3.21
C ALA A 92 9.71 -10.62 4.63
N ILE A 93 10.46 -11.66 5.00
CA ILE A 93 10.46 -12.22 6.34
C ILE A 93 10.94 -11.18 7.36
N ALA A 94 12.01 -10.44 7.08
CA ALA A 94 12.54 -9.43 7.99
C ALA A 94 11.53 -8.33 8.28
N TYR A 95 10.83 -7.80 7.29
CA TYR A 95 9.79 -6.77 7.48
C TYR A 95 8.61 -7.27 8.31
N VAL A 96 8.12 -8.49 8.01
CA VAL A 96 7.02 -9.08 8.77
C VAL A 96 7.46 -9.43 10.20
N THR A 97 8.69 -9.85 10.40
CA THR A 97 9.23 -10.12 11.77
C THR A 97 9.24 -8.84 12.61
N ARG A 98 9.67 -7.71 12.05
CA ARG A 98 9.71 -6.42 12.76
C ARG A 98 8.31 -5.88 13.06
N GLN A 99 7.38 -5.95 12.11
CA GLN A 99 6.02 -5.47 12.32
C GLN A 99 5.17 -6.44 13.16
N GLY A 100 5.49 -7.72 13.12
CA GLY A 100 4.72 -8.81 13.70
C GLY A 100 3.71 -9.42 12.72
N MET A 101 3.50 -10.73 12.85
CA MET A 101 2.48 -11.47 12.10
C MET A 101 1.08 -11.05 12.55
N GLY A 102 0.18 -10.79 11.62
CA GLY A 102 -1.24 -10.62 11.91
C GLY A 102 -1.83 -11.94 12.43
N GLN A 103 -2.59 -11.87 13.52
CA GLN A 103 -3.23 -13.05 14.10
C GLN A 103 -4.73 -13.02 13.87
N PRO A 104 -5.38 -14.17 13.55
CA PRO A 104 -6.83 -14.23 13.27
C PRO A 104 -7.71 -13.62 14.37
N LYS A 105 -7.30 -13.69 15.63
CA LYS A 105 -8.06 -13.08 16.75
C LYS A 105 -8.15 -11.55 16.70
N HIS A 106 -7.25 -10.87 15.95
CA HIS A 106 -7.20 -9.41 15.82
C HIS A 106 -7.50 -8.93 14.41
N PHE A 107 -7.49 -9.85 13.45
CA PHE A 107 -7.72 -9.60 12.03
C PHE A 107 -8.84 -10.52 11.52
N GLY A 108 -8.81 -10.92 10.25
CA GLY A 108 -9.79 -11.85 9.72
C GLY A 108 -9.40 -13.32 9.92
N PRO A 109 -10.37 -14.23 9.85
CA PRO A 109 -10.16 -15.66 10.13
C PRO A 109 -9.13 -16.32 9.18
N ASN A 110 -8.95 -15.77 7.99
CA ASN A 110 -8.03 -16.28 6.98
C ASN A 110 -6.64 -15.62 7.01
N ALA A 111 -6.31 -14.85 8.06
CA ALA A 111 -4.98 -14.28 8.22
C ALA A 111 -3.91 -15.41 8.30
N PRO A 112 -2.79 -15.33 7.54
CA PRO A 112 -1.75 -16.32 7.60
C PRO A 112 -1.12 -16.36 9.01
N THR A 113 -1.01 -17.54 9.59
CA THR A 113 -0.51 -17.76 10.97
C THR A 113 0.95 -18.17 11.04
N SER A 114 1.61 -18.35 9.88
CA SER A 114 3.02 -18.75 9.83
C SER A 114 3.70 -18.15 8.59
N PHE A 115 5.02 -18.00 8.65
CA PHE A 115 5.82 -17.59 7.49
C PHE A 115 5.66 -18.55 6.31
N LYS A 116 5.62 -19.86 6.56
CA LYS A 116 5.39 -20.86 5.50
C LYS A 116 4.08 -20.62 4.76
N ALA A 117 2.99 -20.34 5.49
CA ALA A 117 1.70 -20.02 4.87
C ALA A 117 1.74 -18.69 4.09
N LEU A 118 2.38 -17.65 4.66
CA LEU A 118 2.54 -16.38 4.00
C LEU A 118 3.35 -16.51 2.71
N LEU A 119 4.52 -17.16 2.75
CA LEU A 119 5.39 -17.31 1.57
C LEU A 119 4.70 -18.08 0.44
N LYS A 120 3.91 -19.12 0.76
CA LYS A 120 3.10 -19.82 -0.23
C LYS A 120 2.10 -18.86 -0.91
N LEU A 121 1.43 -18.00 -0.15
CA LEU A 121 0.53 -16.98 -0.72
C LEU A 121 1.30 -15.98 -1.61
N LEU A 122 2.47 -15.51 -1.17
CA LEU A 122 3.28 -14.60 -1.97
C LEU A 122 3.70 -15.23 -3.30
N ASP A 123 4.03 -16.52 -3.34
CA ASP A 123 4.35 -17.23 -4.59
C ASP A 123 3.16 -17.32 -5.55
N GLU A 124 1.96 -17.55 -5.01
CA GLU A 124 0.74 -17.52 -5.80
C GLU A 124 0.43 -16.12 -6.34
N HIS A 125 0.69 -15.08 -5.55
CA HIS A 125 0.52 -13.69 -5.94
C HIS A 125 1.53 -13.26 -7.02
N ARG A 126 2.79 -13.69 -6.92
CA ARG A 126 3.81 -13.46 -7.95
C ARG A 126 3.39 -14.00 -9.32
N LYS A 127 2.81 -15.22 -9.36
CA LYS A 127 2.33 -15.84 -10.61
C LYS A 127 1.24 -15.01 -11.29
N ARG A 128 0.31 -14.43 -10.53
CA ARG A 128 -0.79 -13.60 -11.05
C ARG A 128 -0.46 -12.12 -11.13
N ARG A 129 0.61 -11.67 -10.49
CA ARG A 129 1.12 -10.28 -10.39
C ARG A 129 0.25 -9.33 -9.54
N TRP A 130 -0.71 -9.82 -8.81
CA TRP A 130 -1.47 -9.09 -7.79
C TRP A 130 -1.80 -10.00 -6.61
N SER A 131 -1.96 -9.40 -5.44
CA SER A 131 -2.42 -10.11 -4.25
C SER A 131 -3.93 -10.18 -4.19
N VAL A 132 -4.42 -11.21 -3.55
CA VAL A 132 -5.84 -11.40 -3.23
C VAL A 132 -5.93 -11.87 -1.79
N ILE A 133 -6.78 -11.24 -0.99
CA ILE A 133 -7.17 -11.72 0.33
C ILE A 133 -8.68 -11.76 0.46
N GLU A 134 -9.17 -12.81 1.07
CA GLU A 134 -10.56 -12.99 1.44
C GLU A 134 -10.61 -13.14 2.96
N GLU A 135 -11.23 -12.20 3.64
CA GLU A 135 -11.38 -12.19 5.10
C GLU A 135 -10.07 -12.44 5.90
N ALA A 136 -8.92 -12.02 5.35
CA ALA A 136 -7.65 -12.14 6.05
C ALA A 136 -7.33 -10.88 6.89
N TYR A 137 -7.74 -9.69 6.44
CA TYR A 137 -7.55 -8.44 7.17
C TYR A 137 -8.70 -8.13 8.13
N ALA A 138 -9.93 -8.35 7.71
CA ALA A 138 -11.12 -8.18 8.53
C ALA A 138 -12.20 -9.17 8.10
N PRO A 139 -13.02 -9.69 9.03
CA PRO A 139 -14.15 -10.55 8.69
C PRO A 139 -15.13 -9.85 7.73
N GLY A 140 -15.67 -10.60 6.77
CA GLY A 140 -16.63 -10.08 5.79
C GLY A 140 -16.04 -9.13 4.74
N MET A 141 -14.70 -8.96 4.69
CA MET A 141 -14.02 -8.04 3.79
C MET A 141 -13.01 -8.76 2.92
N SER A 142 -13.09 -8.50 1.61
CA SER A 142 -12.12 -8.95 0.61
C SER A 142 -11.35 -7.78 0.03
N SER A 143 -10.13 -8.02 -0.42
CA SER A 143 -9.36 -7.03 -1.15
C SER A 143 -8.34 -7.67 -2.08
N MET A 144 -7.96 -6.91 -3.11
CA MET A 144 -6.89 -7.24 -4.03
C MET A 144 -5.99 -6.03 -4.22
N ALA A 145 -4.71 -6.26 -4.56
CA ALA A 145 -3.78 -5.16 -4.74
C ALA A 145 -2.68 -5.50 -5.75
N ALA A 146 -2.20 -4.47 -6.46
CA ALA A 146 -1.05 -4.58 -7.36
C ALA A 146 0.03 -3.58 -6.99
N PRO A 147 1.31 -3.95 -7.10
CA PRO A 147 2.41 -3.03 -6.86
C PRO A 147 2.47 -1.96 -7.95
N VAL A 148 2.71 -0.73 -7.54
CA VAL A 148 3.11 0.38 -8.42
C VAL A 148 4.62 0.29 -8.59
N GLN A 149 5.04 -0.37 -9.67
CA GLN A 149 6.44 -0.76 -9.88
C GLN A 149 6.80 -0.67 -11.36
N ARG A 150 7.93 -0.05 -11.66
CA ARG A 150 8.54 -0.12 -13.00
C ARG A 150 9.44 -1.34 -13.10
N GLN A 151 9.58 -1.84 -14.32
CA GLN A 151 10.43 -3.01 -14.55
C GLN A 151 11.87 -2.76 -14.09
N GLY A 152 12.39 -3.67 -13.27
CA GLY A 152 13.75 -3.57 -12.71
C GLY A 152 13.94 -2.58 -11.56
N GLU A 153 12.88 -1.89 -11.15
CA GLU A 153 12.93 -0.94 -10.02
C GLU A 153 12.16 -1.47 -8.80
N PRO A 154 12.46 -1.01 -7.59
CA PRO A 154 11.63 -1.29 -6.41
C PRO A 154 10.21 -0.75 -6.57
N ALA A 155 9.24 -1.41 -5.94
CA ALA A 155 7.88 -0.89 -5.87
C ALA A 155 7.84 0.40 -5.04
N THR A 156 7.23 1.45 -5.58
CA THR A 156 7.10 2.77 -4.93
C THR A 156 5.76 2.94 -4.22
N GLY A 157 4.80 2.09 -4.55
CA GLY A 157 3.48 2.11 -3.95
C GLY A 157 2.70 0.83 -4.24
N VAL A 158 1.46 0.81 -3.79
CA VAL A 158 0.51 -0.29 -3.98
C VAL A 158 -0.88 0.27 -4.22
N LEU A 159 -1.51 -0.15 -5.31
CA LEU A 159 -2.91 0.19 -5.62
C LEU A 159 -3.82 -0.94 -5.12
N VAL A 160 -4.86 -0.59 -4.38
CA VAL A 160 -5.73 -1.54 -3.65
C VAL A 160 -7.18 -1.34 -4.07
N ILE A 161 -7.90 -2.44 -4.29
CA ILE A 161 -9.37 -2.49 -4.35
C ILE A 161 -9.85 -3.26 -3.12
N ALA A 162 -10.81 -2.73 -2.39
CA ALA A 162 -11.35 -3.37 -1.19
C ALA A 162 -12.87 -3.18 -1.10
N GLY A 163 -13.55 -4.21 -0.62
CA GLY A 163 -15.00 -4.19 -0.47
C GLY A 163 -15.52 -5.37 0.35
N PRO A 164 -16.83 -5.39 0.65
CA PRO A 164 -17.47 -6.52 1.31
C PRO A 164 -17.30 -7.82 0.52
N SER A 165 -16.97 -8.93 1.18
CA SER A 165 -16.77 -10.25 0.54
C SER A 165 -18.00 -10.72 -0.23
N ALA A 166 -19.21 -10.35 0.21
CA ALA A 166 -20.45 -10.64 -0.48
C ALA A 166 -20.53 -9.99 -1.89
N ARG A 167 -19.82 -8.90 -2.11
CA ARG A 167 -19.81 -8.16 -3.38
C ARG A 167 -18.49 -8.31 -4.11
N LEU A 168 -17.35 -8.19 -3.43
CA LEU A 168 -16.01 -8.40 -3.98
C LEU A 168 -15.60 -9.87 -3.86
N THR A 169 -16.24 -10.72 -4.66
CA THR A 169 -16.01 -12.17 -4.68
C THR A 169 -14.73 -12.53 -5.43
N ALA A 170 -14.23 -13.76 -5.25
CA ALA A 170 -13.06 -14.28 -5.98
C ALA A 170 -13.19 -14.12 -7.50
N SER A 171 -14.37 -14.38 -8.06
CA SER A 171 -14.65 -14.22 -9.49
C SER A 171 -14.54 -12.76 -9.93
N ARG A 172 -15.11 -11.81 -9.16
CA ARG A 172 -15.00 -10.37 -9.47
C ARG A 172 -13.55 -9.89 -9.35
N MET A 173 -12.83 -10.34 -8.34
CA MET A 173 -11.41 -10.00 -8.20
C MET A 173 -10.58 -10.49 -9.39
N GLN A 174 -10.90 -11.69 -9.91
CA GLN A 174 -10.24 -12.18 -11.13
C GLN A 174 -10.57 -11.32 -12.35
N GLN A 175 -11.81 -10.86 -12.50
CA GLN A 175 -12.24 -9.98 -13.58
C GLN A 175 -11.58 -8.59 -13.49
N PHE A 176 -11.35 -8.06 -12.29
CA PHE A 176 -10.72 -6.77 -12.08
C PHE A 176 -9.19 -6.77 -12.19
N GLY A 177 -8.57 -7.95 -12.18
CA GLY A 177 -7.10 -8.08 -12.26
C GLY A 177 -6.47 -7.27 -13.40
N PRO A 178 -6.92 -7.39 -14.65
CA PRO A 178 -6.38 -6.60 -15.77
C PRO A 178 -6.50 -5.08 -15.57
N ALA A 179 -7.65 -4.60 -15.09
CA ALA A 179 -7.88 -3.16 -14.84
C ALA A 179 -6.99 -2.64 -13.69
N LEU A 180 -6.84 -3.43 -12.62
CA LEU A 180 -5.94 -3.10 -11.51
C LEU A 180 -4.48 -3.01 -11.97
N LEU A 181 -4.01 -3.97 -12.76
CA LEU A 181 -2.65 -3.97 -13.31
C LEU A 181 -2.41 -2.80 -14.25
N ALA A 182 -3.36 -2.46 -15.12
CA ALA A 182 -3.26 -1.33 -16.03
C ALA A 182 -3.17 0.00 -15.26
N ALA A 183 -4.01 0.19 -14.25
CA ALA A 183 -3.99 1.37 -13.38
C ALA A 183 -2.68 1.47 -12.57
N ALA A 184 -2.17 0.36 -12.04
CA ALA A 184 -0.88 0.34 -11.34
C ALA A 184 0.29 0.68 -12.26
N ALA A 185 0.29 0.18 -13.51
CA ALA A 185 1.28 0.50 -14.51
C ALA A 185 1.24 1.98 -14.94
N GLU A 186 0.04 2.56 -15.09
CA GLU A 186 -0.14 3.99 -15.36
C GLU A 186 0.46 4.85 -14.24
N LEU A 187 0.19 4.51 -12.97
CA LEU A 187 0.79 5.19 -11.81
C LEU A 187 2.32 5.04 -11.78
N ALA A 188 2.85 3.87 -12.13
CA ALA A 188 4.28 3.65 -12.20
C ALA A 188 4.95 4.49 -13.31
N ALA A 189 4.29 4.67 -14.45
CA ALA A 189 4.78 5.48 -15.56
C ALA A 189 4.74 6.99 -15.25
N THR A 190 3.63 7.46 -14.67
CA THR A 190 3.41 8.90 -14.37
C THR A 190 4.03 9.34 -13.04
N GLY A 191 4.33 8.42 -12.14
CA GLY A 191 4.85 8.68 -10.79
C GLY A 191 6.18 9.43 -10.75
N GLN A 192 6.92 9.51 -11.85
CA GLN A 192 8.14 10.33 -11.97
C GLN A 192 7.93 11.82 -11.66
N ALA A 193 6.71 12.32 -11.82
CA ALA A 193 6.37 13.70 -11.50
C ALA A 193 6.12 13.95 -10.00
N SER A 194 5.99 12.88 -9.19
CA SER A 194 5.82 12.97 -7.73
C SER A 194 7.08 12.55 -6.98
N ALA A 195 7.53 13.37 -6.05
CA ALA A 195 8.67 13.05 -5.19
C ALA A 195 8.44 11.76 -4.38
N LEU A 196 7.20 11.46 -3.97
CA LEU A 196 6.83 10.28 -3.19
C LEU A 196 6.77 9.00 -4.03
N LEU A 197 6.46 9.10 -5.33
CA LEU A 197 6.43 7.96 -6.25
C LEU A 197 7.76 7.76 -7.01
N LYS A 198 8.72 8.69 -6.90
CA LYS A 198 10.04 8.56 -7.51
C LYS A 198 10.98 7.63 -6.77
N SER A 199 10.91 7.62 -5.46
CA SER A 199 11.81 6.82 -4.63
C SER A 199 10.99 5.96 -3.69
N ALA A 200 11.12 4.63 -3.79
CA ALA A 200 10.95 3.82 -2.60
C ALA A 200 12.00 4.36 -1.61
N ASN A 201 11.57 5.13 -0.62
CA ASN A 201 12.45 5.59 0.45
C ASN A 201 12.86 4.35 1.26
N VAL A 202 13.84 3.63 0.73
CA VAL A 202 14.51 2.54 1.46
C VAL A 202 15.30 3.21 2.56
N GLY A 203 14.66 3.33 3.72
CA GLY A 203 15.25 3.58 5.02
C GLY A 203 16.50 4.46 5.07
N THR A 204 16.34 5.77 4.99
CA THR A 204 17.41 6.70 5.40
C THR A 204 16.95 7.67 6.49
N TRP A 205 16.17 7.18 7.46
CA TRP A 205 16.05 7.84 8.75
C TRP A 205 17.22 7.39 9.64
N GLY A 206 18.43 7.91 9.36
CA GLY A 206 19.63 7.57 10.14
C GLY A 206 20.93 8.15 9.61
N ASN A 207 21.01 8.57 8.37
CA ASN A 207 22.16 9.26 7.83
C ASN A 207 21.86 10.76 7.64
N VAL A 208 21.87 11.49 8.73
CA VAL A 208 22.21 12.93 8.68
C VAL A 208 23.67 12.96 8.21
N PRO A 209 24.00 13.53 7.04
CA PRO A 209 25.40 13.66 6.65
C PRO A 209 26.10 14.52 7.68
N GLU A 210 27.11 13.95 8.31
CA GLU A 210 28.07 14.64 9.16
C GLU A 210 28.87 15.62 8.30
N LYS A 211 28.27 16.78 7.99
CA LYS A 211 28.95 17.91 7.36
C LYS A 211 28.96 19.06 8.30
N ALA A 212 30.21 19.40 8.68
CA ALA A 212 30.67 20.62 9.34
C ALA A 212 31.03 20.49 10.82
N ALA A 213 31.83 19.52 11.20
CA ALA A 213 32.75 19.69 12.32
C ALA A 213 34.18 19.69 11.79
N GLY A 214 34.67 20.83 11.34
CA GLY A 214 36.07 20.90 10.91
C GLY A 214 36.43 22.14 10.13
N ARG A 215 36.41 23.32 10.77
CA ARG A 215 37.32 24.41 10.46
C ARG A 215 37.14 25.55 11.50
N ARG A 216 37.67 25.35 12.67
CA ARG A 216 38.21 26.45 13.50
C ARG A 216 39.52 25.97 14.05
N ARG A 217 40.58 26.30 13.33
CA ARG A 217 41.94 26.52 13.90
C ARG A 217 42.73 27.36 12.92
N ALA A 218 43.37 28.31 13.52
CA ALA A 218 44.51 29.12 13.13
C ALA A 218 44.17 30.50 12.59
N GLY A 219 44.44 31.48 13.43
CA GLY A 219 44.56 32.89 13.21
C GLY A 219 44.53 33.57 14.55
#